data_95da2c62ad70cb49a0171c8996a8cb6e
#
_entry.id   95da2c62ad70cb49a0171c8996a8cb6e
#
_cell.length_a   1.000
_cell.length_b   1.000
_cell.length_c   1.000
_cell.angle_alpha   90.00
_cell.angle_beta   90.00
_cell.angle_gamma   90.00
#
_symmetry.space_group_name_H-M   'P 1'
#
loop_
_entity.id
_entity.type
_entity.pdbx_description
1 polymer ?
#
loop_
_entity_poly.entity_id
_entity_poly.type
_entity_poly.pdbx_seq_one_letter_code
_entity_poly.pdbx_strand_id
1 'polypeptide(L)'
;LGYQGPAGGLGQDYTYYPIAQAIANPYAFECVLKNNGAVTQSSKLKVEVKDASGFNVFSGASNPLVLISGQEDTIALNSQYSPTSIGTYTIDMFGEADSAGVGLIFNYTDTATKITTVTDNIYGKDLNSADGYWRLNRVSPQPGGFEVSSTYDIYSDVNLYSVDVHIADWSIPGSNVYAVIYEEDPAGGDPILLDQSD
;
A
#
# COMPACT_ATOMS: atom_id res chain seq x y z
N LEU A 1 -5.96 -11.09 -0.77
CA LEU A 1 -5.79 -10.18 0.36
C LEU A 1 -5.19 -8.89 -0.15
N GLY A 2 -5.97 -7.83 -0.12
CA GLY A 2 -5.54 -6.49 -0.49
C GLY A 2 -5.52 -5.63 0.76
N TYR A 3 -4.50 -4.81 0.87
CA TYR A 3 -4.41 -3.72 1.80
C TYR A 3 -4.68 -2.46 0.99
N GLN A 4 -5.70 -1.70 1.37
CA GLN A 4 -5.79 -0.32 0.90
C GLN A 4 -5.00 0.54 1.87
N GLY A 5 -3.80 0.88 1.46
CA GLY A 5 -3.09 1.98 2.06
C GLY A 5 -3.85 3.29 1.84
N PRO A 6 -3.36 4.39 2.43
CA PRO A 6 -3.98 5.70 2.26
C PRO A 6 -4.24 6.11 0.80
N ALA A 7 -3.51 5.55 -0.15
CA ALA A 7 -3.65 5.81 -1.58
C ALA A 7 -4.80 5.08 -2.29
N GLY A 8 -5.55 4.24 -1.58
CA GLY A 8 -6.75 3.59 -2.12
C GLY A 8 -6.50 2.83 -3.41
N GLY A 9 -5.98 1.63 -3.35
CA GLY A 9 -5.81 0.77 -4.52
C GLY A 9 -5.11 -0.53 -4.15
N LEU A 10 -5.59 -1.63 -4.67
CA LEU A 10 -4.91 -2.92 -4.54
C LEU A 10 -3.52 -2.82 -5.20
N GLY A 11 -2.46 -2.93 -4.42
CA GLY A 11 -1.09 -3.00 -4.90
C GLY A 11 -0.31 -1.69 -4.96
N GLN A 12 -0.82 -0.60 -4.39
CA GLN A 12 -0.13 0.69 -4.31
C GLN A 12 0.18 1.11 -2.86
N ASP A 13 0.58 0.16 -2.05
CA ASP A 13 0.88 0.41 -0.65
C ASP A 13 2.13 1.29 -0.49
N TYR A 14 2.07 2.27 0.41
CA TYR A 14 3.26 2.99 0.82
C TYR A 14 4.10 2.09 1.73
N THR A 15 5.37 1.91 1.37
CA THR A 15 6.38 1.27 2.22
C THR A 15 6.99 2.26 3.20
N TYR A 16 7.10 3.53 2.76
CA TYR A 16 7.49 4.67 3.58
C TYR A 16 6.42 5.75 3.49
N TYR A 17 5.90 6.20 4.61
CA TYR A 17 4.80 7.16 4.64
C TYR A 17 5.01 8.20 5.75
N PRO A 18 5.01 9.51 5.42
CA PRO A 18 5.18 10.55 6.42
C PRO A 18 4.06 10.55 7.46
N ILE A 19 4.43 10.76 8.72
CA ILE A 19 3.47 10.73 9.84
C ILE A 19 2.36 11.77 9.69
N ALA A 20 2.67 12.96 9.19
CA ALA A 20 1.68 14.02 8.96
C ALA A 20 0.61 13.57 7.95
N GLN A 21 1.01 12.85 6.92
CA GLN A 21 0.11 12.30 5.91
C GLN A 21 -0.72 11.14 6.46
N ALA A 22 -0.09 10.24 7.25
CA ALA A 22 -0.77 9.13 7.89
C ALA A 22 -1.80 9.57 8.96
N ILE A 23 -1.60 10.74 9.56
CA ILE A 23 -2.58 11.37 10.46
C ILE A 23 -3.71 12.01 9.65
N ALA A 24 -3.39 12.71 8.55
CA ALA A 24 -4.38 13.35 7.70
C ALA A 24 -5.28 12.33 6.96
N ASN A 25 -4.70 11.19 6.57
CA ASN A 25 -5.42 10.08 5.96
C ASN A 25 -5.02 8.75 6.61
N PRO A 26 -5.69 8.32 7.69
CA PRO A 26 -5.40 7.11 8.42
C PRO A 26 -5.51 5.84 7.58
N TYR A 27 -4.78 4.80 7.98
CA TYR A 27 -4.79 3.49 7.33
C TYR A 27 -6.17 2.84 7.42
N ALA A 28 -6.77 2.58 6.27
CA ALA A 28 -7.98 1.79 6.11
C ALA A 28 -7.61 0.37 5.68
N PHE A 29 -8.38 -0.63 6.13
CA PHE A 29 -8.07 -2.03 5.87
C PHE A 29 -9.28 -2.72 5.24
N GLU A 30 -9.02 -3.41 4.14
CA GLU A 30 -10.00 -4.27 3.48
C GLU A 30 -9.33 -5.51 2.90
N CYS A 31 -10.12 -6.55 2.68
CA CYS A 31 -9.67 -7.73 1.97
C CYS A 31 -10.84 -8.43 1.26
N VAL A 32 -10.50 -9.32 0.35
CA VAL A 32 -11.45 -10.29 -0.18
C VAL A 32 -11.37 -11.55 0.67
N LEU A 33 -12.48 -11.95 1.26
CA LEU A 33 -12.65 -13.22 1.97
C LEU A 33 -13.38 -14.22 1.08
N LYS A 34 -12.93 -15.47 1.09
CA LYS A 34 -13.57 -16.57 0.38
C LYS A 34 -13.89 -17.71 1.35
N ASN A 35 -15.11 -18.19 1.31
CA ASN A 35 -15.48 -19.40 2.04
C ASN A 35 -15.17 -20.64 1.20
N ASN A 36 -14.06 -21.30 1.47
CA ASN A 36 -13.69 -22.56 0.84
C ASN A 36 -14.28 -23.79 1.55
N GLY A 37 -15.04 -23.58 2.63
CA GLY A 37 -15.71 -24.63 3.37
C GLY A 37 -16.99 -25.13 2.70
N ALA A 38 -17.51 -26.26 3.15
CA ALA A 38 -18.73 -26.87 2.61
C ALA A 38 -20.03 -26.26 3.19
N VAL A 39 -19.94 -25.47 4.23
CA VAL A 39 -21.10 -24.88 4.93
C VAL A 39 -21.02 -23.36 4.93
N THR A 40 -22.19 -22.72 5.06
CA THR A 40 -22.26 -21.27 5.24
C THR A 40 -21.55 -20.87 6.53
N GLN A 41 -20.76 -19.81 6.45
CA GLN A 41 -19.98 -19.27 7.57
C GLN A 41 -20.22 -17.78 7.73
N SER A 42 -20.18 -17.33 8.99
CA SER A 42 -20.09 -15.93 9.34
C SER A 42 -18.61 -15.58 9.53
N SER A 43 -18.08 -14.73 8.69
CA SER A 43 -16.65 -14.40 8.65
C SER A 43 -16.40 -12.94 8.98
N LYS A 44 -15.25 -12.64 9.56
CA LYS A 44 -14.79 -11.28 9.88
C LYS A 44 -13.36 -11.09 9.40
N LEU A 45 -13.03 -9.88 8.99
CA LEU A 45 -11.65 -9.44 8.90
C LEU A 45 -11.14 -9.04 10.28
N LYS A 46 -10.00 -9.57 10.66
CA LYS A 46 -9.21 -9.13 11.81
C LYS A 46 -7.93 -8.47 11.34
N VAL A 47 -7.58 -7.38 12.00
CA VAL A 47 -6.33 -6.66 11.74
C VAL A 47 -5.62 -6.40 13.06
N GLU A 48 -4.33 -6.67 13.08
CA GLU A 48 -3.43 -6.31 14.17
C GLU A 48 -2.27 -5.49 13.59
N VAL A 49 -1.95 -4.38 14.25
CA VAL A 49 -0.77 -3.58 13.93
C VAL A 49 0.19 -3.64 15.11
N LYS A 50 1.43 -4.04 14.83
CA LYS A 50 2.49 -4.16 15.83
C LYS A 50 3.60 -3.16 15.52
N ASP A 51 4.14 -2.54 16.54
CA ASP A 51 5.33 -1.71 16.44
C ASP A 51 6.61 -2.55 16.26
N ALA A 52 7.75 -1.89 16.09
CA ALA A 52 9.04 -2.55 15.93
C ALA A 52 9.48 -3.42 17.11
N SER A 53 8.88 -3.22 18.29
CA SER A 53 9.12 -4.04 19.49
C SER A 53 8.19 -5.26 19.55
N GLY A 54 7.25 -5.37 18.61
CA GLY A 54 6.25 -6.44 18.58
C GLY A 54 5.03 -6.18 19.46
N PHE A 55 4.92 -4.99 20.06
CA PHE A 55 3.71 -4.61 20.82
C PHE A 55 2.57 -4.32 19.87
N ASN A 56 1.40 -4.85 20.20
CA ASN A 56 0.17 -4.56 19.47
C ASN A 56 -0.30 -3.13 19.81
N VAL A 57 -0.25 -2.24 18.81
CA VAL A 57 -0.63 -0.82 18.94
C VAL A 57 -2.04 -0.55 18.39
N PHE A 58 -2.60 -1.51 17.63
CA PHE A 58 -3.96 -1.45 17.12
C PHE A 58 -4.50 -2.85 16.87
N SER A 59 -5.76 -3.06 17.24
CA SER A 59 -6.53 -4.26 16.88
C SER A 59 -7.91 -3.86 16.43
N GLY A 60 -8.33 -4.39 15.30
CA GLY A 60 -9.64 -4.12 14.74
C GLY A 60 -10.32 -5.38 14.20
N ALA A 61 -11.65 -5.33 14.14
CA ALA A 61 -12.46 -6.34 13.49
C ALA A 61 -13.56 -5.68 12.66
N SER A 62 -13.87 -6.28 11.51
CA SER A 62 -15.02 -5.88 10.72
C SER A 62 -16.34 -6.36 11.35
N ASN A 63 -17.45 -5.87 10.84
CA ASN A 63 -18.74 -6.54 11.02
C ASN A 63 -18.67 -7.95 10.38
N PRO A 64 -19.45 -8.90 10.89
CA PRO A 64 -19.52 -10.22 10.28
C PRO A 64 -20.16 -10.15 8.88
N LEU A 65 -19.61 -10.94 7.96
CA LEU A 65 -20.13 -11.16 6.62
C LEU A 65 -20.48 -12.64 6.46
N VAL A 66 -21.71 -12.93 6.06
CA VAL A 66 -22.18 -14.32 5.84
C VAL A 66 -21.83 -14.74 4.42
N LEU A 67 -21.01 -15.78 4.29
CA LEU A 67 -20.58 -16.36 3.03
C LEU A 67 -21.05 -17.81 2.90
N ILE A 68 -21.77 -18.13 1.84
CA ILE A 68 -22.09 -19.53 1.50
C ILE A 68 -20.85 -20.23 0.93
N SER A 69 -20.90 -21.56 0.84
CA SER A 69 -19.81 -22.37 0.27
C SER A 69 -19.38 -21.85 -1.13
N GLY A 70 -18.10 -21.59 -1.29
CA GLY A 70 -17.50 -21.11 -2.54
C GLY A 70 -17.65 -19.61 -2.81
N GLN A 71 -18.44 -18.89 -2.01
CA GLN A 71 -18.65 -17.45 -2.16
C GLN A 71 -17.43 -16.67 -1.69
N GLU A 72 -17.13 -15.57 -2.40
CA GLU A 72 -16.17 -14.56 -2.00
C GLU A 72 -16.82 -13.18 -2.02
N ASP A 73 -16.34 -12.29 -1.16
CA ASP A 73 -16.80 -10.90 -1.11
C ASP A 73 -15.74 -10.02 -0.42
N THR A 74 -15.83 -8.72 -0.67
CA THR A 74 -14.96 -7.72 -0.05
C THR A 74 -15.50 -7.33 1.32
N ILE A 75 -14.59 -7.28 2.29
CA ILE A 75 -14.90 -6.90 3.67
C ILE A 75 -13.88 -5.88 4.17
N ALA A 76 -14.36 -4.82 4.80
CA ALA A 76 -13.52 -3.74 5.32
C ALA A 76 -13.68 -3.59 6.84
N LEU A 77 -12.65 -3.10 7.50
CA LEU A 77 -12.74 -2.65 8.89
C LEU A 77 -13.58 -1.36 8.97
N ASN A 78 -14.34 -1.24 10.04
CA ASN A 78 -15.08 0.00 10.35
C ASN A 78 -14.19 1.06 11.01
N SER A 79 -13.03 0.67 11.53
CA SER A 79 -12.06 1.54 12.20
C SER A 79 -10.80 1.68 11.36
N GLN A 80 -10.19 2.84 11.41
CA GLN A 80 -8.92 3.16 10.77
C GLN A 80 -7.81 3.23 11.83
N TYR A 81 -6.57 3.02 11.42
CA TYR A 81 -5.39 3.18 12.26
C TYR A 81 -4.64 4.44 11.90
N SER A 82 -4.40 5.30 12.87
CA SER A 82 -3.54 6.47 12.76
C SER A 82 -2.30 6.28 13.63
N PRO A 83 -1.09 6.20 13.06
CA PRO A 83 0.12 6.05 13.84
C PRO A 83 0.38 7.29 14.69
N THR A 84 0.90 7.08 15.90
CA THR A 84 1.21 8.15 16.85
C THR A 84 2.70 8.47 16.92
N SER A 85 3.54 7.68 16.26
CA SER A 85 4.99 7.87 16.23
C SER A 85 5.59 7.38 14.92
N ILE A 86 6.77 7.90 14.59
CA ILE A 86 7.60 7.35 13.52
C ILE A 86 8.14 5.97 13.92
N GLY A 87 8.34 5.10 12.96
CA GLY A 87 8.86 3.75 13.18
C GLY A 87 8.32 2.74 12.17
N THR A 88 8.80 1.52 12.27
CA THR A 88 8.34 0.42 11.42
C THR A 88 7.19 -0.31 12.11
N TYR A 89 6.16 -0.59 11.34
CA TYR A 89 4.95 -1.28 11.78
C TYR A 89 4.73 -2.53 10.93
N THR A 90 4.34 -3.61 11.60
CA THR A 90 3.89 -4.84 10.96
C THR A 90 2.37 -4.90 11.06
N ILE A 91 1.72 -5.09 9.92
CA ILE A 91 0.27 -5.17 9.78
C ILE A 91 -0.09 -6.59 9.41
N ASP A 92 -0.76 -7.29 10.31
CA ASP A 92 -1.28 -8.64 10.10
C ASP A 92 -2.79 -8.58 9.85
N MET A 93 -3.23 -9.10 8.71
CA MET A 93 -4.63 -9.20 8.32
C MET A 93 -4.99 -10.67 8.14
N PHE A 94 -6.06 -11.12 8.78
CA PHE A 94 -6.52 -12.51 8.70
C PHE A 94 -8.04 -12.62 8.81
N GLY A 95 -8.58 -13.71 8.26
CA GLY A 95 -9.97 -14.05 8.38
C GLY A 95 -10.25 -14.84 9.66
N GLU A 96 -11.30 -14.47 10.37
CA GLU A 96 -11.88 -15.25 11.47
C GLU A 96 -13.27 -15.72 11.02
N ALA A 97 -13.55 -17.01 11.12
CA ALA A 97 -14.85 -17.56 10.76
C ALA A 97 -15.49 -18.26 11.95
N ASP A 98 -16.80 -18.04 12.10
CA ASP A 98 -17.65 -18.77 13.03
C ASP A 98 -18.42 -19.83 12.24
N SER A 99 -18.28 -21.11 12.62
CA SER A 99 -19.09 -22.15 12.00
C SER A 99 -20.52 -22.04 12.51
N ALA A 100 -21.35 -21.37 11.74
CA ALA A 100 -22.82 -21.32 11.78
C ALA A 100 -23.45 -21.76 13.10
N GLY A 101 -23.36 -20.94 14.13
CA GLY A 101 -24.14 -21.12 15.36
C GLY A 101 -23.64 -22.15 16.37
N VAL A 102 -22.44 -22.70 16.20
CA VAL A 102 -21.84 -23.69 17.11
C VAL A 102 -20.80 -23.08 18.05
N GLY A 103 -20.49 -21.79 17.91
CA GLY A 103 -19.55 -21.08 18.80
C GLY A 103 -18.10 -21.51 18.66
N LEU A 104 -17.75 -22.21 17.58
CA LEU A 104 -16.37 -22.59 17.28
C LEU A 104 -15.78 -21.54 16.36
N ILE A 105 -14.84 -20.77 16.89
CA ILE A 105 -14.04 -19.82 16.12
C ILE A 105 -12.91 -20.58 15.46
N PHE A 106 -12.89 -20.59 14.13
CA PHE A 106 -11.77 -21.12 13.37
C PHE A 106 -10.92 -19.96 12.88
N ASN A 107 -9.72 -19.82 13.45
CA ASN A 107 -8.69 -18.94 12.90
C ASN A 107 -8.02 -19.69 11.75
N TYR A 108 -8.34 -19.30 10.52
CA TYR A 108 -7.65 -19.82 9.35
C TYR A 108 -6.39 -19.01 9.08
N THR A 109 -5.32 -19.73 8.81
CA THR A 109 -3.94 -19.32 8.86
C THR A 109 -3.43 -18.55 7.64
N ASP A 110 -4.27 -18.10 6.74
CA ASP A 110 -3.85 -17.20 5.66
C ASP A 110 -3.79 -15.76 6.19
N THR A 111 -2.75 -15.50 6.96
CA THR A 111 -2.43 -14.15 7.40
C THR A 111 -1.64 -13.44 6.31
N ALA A 112 -2.17 -12.32 5.82
CA ALA A 112 -1.40 -11.41 5.00
C ALA A 112 -0.65 -10.44 5.91
N THR A 113 0.67 -10.47 5.83
CA THR A 113 1.53 -9.57 6.57
C THR A 113 2.10 -8.51 5.65
N LYS A 114 1.99 -7.25 6.05
CA LYS A 114 2.59 -6.09 5.40
C LYS A 114 3.47 -5.35 6.38
N ILE A 115 4.53 -4.73 5.86
CA ILE A 115 5.41 -3.87 6.63
C ILE A 115 5.34 -2.47 6.03
N THR A 116 5.16 -1.48 6.88
CA THR A 116 5.23 -0.07 6.51
C THR A 116 6.10 0.68 7.50
N THR A 117 6.83 1.67 7.03
CA THR A 117 7.63 2.53 7.89
C THR A 117 7.05 3.93 7.89
N VAL A 118 6.56 4.36 9.05
CA VAL A 118 6.14 5.75 9.28
C VAL A 118 7.38 6.59 9.49
N THR A 119 7.53 7.60 8.67
CA THR A 119 8.71 8.47 8.63
C THR A 119 8.36 9.90 9.03
N ASP A 120 9.35 10.75 9.17
CA ASP A 120 9.13 12.18 9.32
C ASP A 120 8.68 12.82 7.98
N ASN A 121 9.41 12.54 6.89
CA ASN A 121 9.23 13.23 5.61
C ASN A 121 9.59 12.40 4.37
N ILE A 122 9.68 11.07 4.48
CA ILE A 122 10.03 10.21 3.35
C ILE A 122 8.79 9.48 2.84
N TYR A 123 8.52 9.62 1.55
CA TYR A 123 7.57 8.81 0.80
C TYR A 123 8.31 7.71 0.04
N GLY A 124 7.74 6.51 -0.01
CA GLY A 124 8.24 5.43 -0.85
C GLY A 124 7.15 4.39 -1.10
N LYS A 125 7.17 3.82 -2.30
CA LYS A 125 6.31 2.70 -2.72
C LYS A 125 7.14 1.46 -3.11
N ASP A 126 8.46 1.56 -2.99
CA ASP A 126 9.36 0.44 -3.23
C ASP A 126 9.54 -0.40 -1.97
N LEU A 127 9.98 -1.63 -2.14
CA LEU A 127 10.30 -2.55 -1.04
C LEU A 127 11.76 -2.41 -0.56
N ASN A 128 12.45 -1.35 -0.99
CA ASN A 128 13.89 -1.17 -0.82
C ASN A 128 14.70 -2.39 -1.31
N SER A 129 14.19 -3.03 -2.35
CA SER A 129 14.74 -4.23 -3.00
C SER A 129 14.55 -4.06 -4.51
N ALA A 130 15.63 -4.19 -5.25
CA ALA A 130 15.61 -4.07 -6.71
C ALA A 130 15.43 -5.46 -7.34
N ASP A 131 14.20 -5.89 -7.55
CA ASP A 131 13.87 -7.19 -8.14
C ASP A 131 13.79 -7.16 -9.67
N GLY A 132 13.89 -5.98 -10.27
CA GLY A 132 13.86 -5.77 -11.71
C GLY A 132 14.20 -4.34 -12.10
N TYR A 133 14.39 -4.13 -13.39
CA TYR A 133 14.77 -2.83 -13.93
C TYR A 133 13.95 -2.49 -15.17
N TRP A 134 13.54 -1.25 -15.28
CA TRP A 134 13.09 -0.68 -16.54
C TRP A 134 14.30 -0.26 -17.37
N ARG A 135 14.31 -0.57 -18.66
CA ARG A 135 15.36 -0.17 -19.56
C ARG A 135 14.82 0.29 -20.91
N LEU A 136 15.49 1.25 -21.51
CA LEU A 136 15.33 1.54 -22.93
C LEU A 136 15.88 0.36 -23.74
N ASN A 137 15.00 -0.26 -24.52
CA ASN A 137 15.44 -1.21 -25.53
C ASN A 137 16.04 -0.40 -26.69
N ARG A 138 17.38 -0.41 -26.82
CA ARG A 138 18.10 0.29 -27.88
C ARG A 138 17.88 -0.40 -29.23
N VAL A 139 16.76 -0.12 -29.87
CA VAL A 139 16.63 -0.31 -31.29
C VAL A 139 16.88 1.06 -31.92
N SER A 140 18.03 1.21 -32.57
CA SER A 140 18.39 2.45 -33.29
C SER A 140 17.52 2.60 -34.56
N PRO A 141 17.03 3.82 -34.89
CA PRO A 141 17.15 5.05 -34.16
C PRO A 141 15.95 5.27 -33.23
N GLN A 142 16.18 5.41 -31.96
CA GLN A 142 15.14 5.87 -31.05
C GLN A 142 15.31 7.37 -30.80
N PRO A 143 14.49 8.23 -31.37
CA PRO A 143 14.41 9.61 -30.96
C PRO A 143 13.57 9.68 -29.67
N GLY A 144 14.16 10.02 -28.58
CA GLY A 144 13.43 10.32 -27.36
C GLY A 144 13.86 9.53 -26.15
N GLY A 145 13.56 10.08 -25.01
CA GLY A 145 13.71 9.49 -23.70
C GLY A 145 12.60 8.47 -23.41
N PHE A 146 12.64 7.96 -22.23
CA PHE A 146 11.59 7.12 -21.67
C PHE A 146 11.31 7.66 -20.26
N GLU A 147 10.06 7.65 -19.90
CA GLU A 147 9.58 8.17 -18.64
C GLU A 147 8.97 7.05 -17.83
N VAL A 148 9.25 7.03 -16.53
CA VAL A 148 8.61 6.15 -15.55
C VAL A 148 8.07 7.04 -14.45
N SER A 149 6.81 6.90 -14.13
CA SER A 149 6.15 7.70 -13.09
C SER A 149 5.55 6.85 -12.00
N SER A 150 5.40 7.45 -10.83
CA SER A 150 4.62 6.93 -9.71
C SER A 150 3.75 8.06 -9.16
N THR A 151 2.49 7.77 -8.90
CA THR A 151 1.57 8.73 -8.30
C THR A 151 1.66 8.67 -6.78
N TYR A 152 1.67 9.82 -6.13
CA TYR A 152 1.67 9.98 -4.69
C TYR A 152 0.51 10.88 -4.29
N ASP A 153 -0.33 10.40 -3.37
CA ASP A 153 -1.44 11.20 -2.84
C ASP A 153 -0.95 12.05 -1.66
N ILE A 154 -1.26 13.32 -1.70
CA ILE A 154 -0.87 14.31 -0.69
C ILE A 154 -2.12 14.76 0.05
N TYR A 155 -2.19 14.48 1.35
CA TYR A 155 -3.34 14.76 2.21
C TYR A 155 -3.12 15.92 3.18
N SER A 156 -1.88 16.37 3.32
CA SER A 156 -1.53 17.59 4.07
C SER A 156 -0.40 18.32 3.36
N ASP A 157 -0.31 19.61 3.57
CA ASP A 157 0.73 20.45 2.96
C ASP A 157 2.13 19.89 3.22
N VAL A 158 2.94 19.85 2.18
CA VAL A 158 4.30 19.30 2.23
C VAL A 158 5.20 20.05 1.25
N ASN A 159 6.50 20.12 1.56
CA ASN A 159 7.51 20.59 0.63
C ASN A 159 8.30 19.39 0.12
N LEU A 160 8.47 19.29 -1.19
CA LEU A 160 9.36 18.32 -1.81
C LEU A 160 10.77 18.90 -1.87
N TYR A 161 11.76 18.18 -1.32
CA TYR A 161 13.16 18.61 -1.29
C TYR A 161 14.04 17.79 -2.23
N SER A 162 13.72 16.52 -2.44
CA SER A 162 14.48 15.62 -3.32
C SER A 162 13.62 14.48 -3.83
N VAL A 163 14.07 13.91 -4.94
CA VAL A 163 13.58 12.65 -5.49
C VAL A 163 14.76 11.71 -5.61
N ASP A 164 14.70 10.57 -4.92
CA ASP A 164 15.73 9.55 -4.96
C ASP A 164 15.37 8.49 -6.00
N VAL A 165 16.28 8.27 -6.95
CA VAL A 165 16.10 7.31 -8.05
C VAL A 165 17.22 6.29 -8.03
N HIS A 166 16.86 5.01 -7.96
CA HIS A 166 17.84 3.92 -8.07
C HIS A 166 18.23 3.69 -9.53
N ILE A 167 19.50 3.91 -9.84
CA ILE A 167 20.08 3.65 -11.16
C ILE A 167 20.75 2.28 -11.14
N ALA A 168 20.41 1.40 -12.08
CA ALA A 168 20.99 0.07 -12.16
C ALA A 168 22.51 0.10 -12.40
N ASP A 169 23.26 -0.76 -11.72
CA ASP A 169 24.74 -0.81 -11.74
C ASP A 169 25.32 -1.00 -13.14
N TRP A 170 24.57 -1.62 -14.04
CA TRP A 170 24.98 -1.84 -15.44
C TRP A 170 24.52 -0.73 -16.39
N SER A 171 24.00 0.38 -15.88
CA SER A 171 23.64 1.55 -16.70
C SER A 171 24.88 2.15 -17.33
N ILE A 172 24.77 2.54 -18.61
CA ILE A 172 25.89 3.13 -19.35
C ILE A 172 26.02 4.59 -18.95
N PRO A 173 27.19 5.04 -18.45
CA PRO A 173 27.42 6.43 -18.11
C PRO A 173 27.22 7.37 -19.31
N GLY A 174 26.79 8.60 -19.04
CA GLY A 174 26.62 9.65 -20.04
C GLY A 174 25.18 9.83 -20.55
N SER A 175 24.22 9.09 -19.98
CA SER A 175 22.79 9.37 -20.19
C SER A 175 22.33 10.44 -19.19
N ASN A 176 21.49 11.36 -19.65
CA ASN A 176 20.84 12.33 -18.77
C ASN A 176 19.62 11.67 -18.11
N VAL A 177 19.47 11.91 -16.82
CA VAL A 177 18.32 11.52 -16.02
C VAL A 177 17.74 12.78 -15.39
N TYR A 178 16.46 12.98 -15.52
CA TYR A 178 15.75 14.12 -14.94
C TYR A 178 14.66 13.59 -14.02
N ALA A 179 14.47 14.22 -12.87
CA ALA A 179 13.28 14.08 -12.06
C ALA A 179 12.25 15.13 -12.53
N VAL A 180 11.02 14.72 -12.75
CA VAL A 180 9.95 15.61 -13.21
C VAL A 180 8.76 15.44 -12.27
N ILE A 181 8.16 16.55 -11.88
CA ILE A 181 7.01 16.59 -10.98
C ILE A 181 5.80 17.07 -11.77
N TYR A 182 4.76 16.28 -11.72
CA TYR A 182 3.46 16.62 -12.29
C TYR A 182 2.38 16.64 -11.21
N GLU A 183 1.38 17.47 -11.43
CA GLU A 183 0.11 17.41 -10.75
C GLU A 183 -0.93 16.80 -11.69
N GLU A 184 -1.81 15.95 -11.17
CA GLU A 184 -2.95 15.48 -11.96
C GLU A 184 -3.89 16.64 -12.27
N ASP A 185 -4.28 16.79 -13.54
CA ASP A 185 -5.30 17.77 -13.92
C ASP A 185 -6.66 17.33 -13.33
N PRO A 186 -7.25 18.10 -12.41
CA PRO A 186 -8.54 17.76 -11.83
C PRO A 186 -9.70 17.74 -12.85
N ALA A 187 -9.50 18.29 -14.05
CA ALA A 187 -10.43 18.20 -15.16
C ALA A 187 -10.24 16.93 -16.01
N GLY A 188 -9.27 16.08 -15.68
CA GLY A 188 -8.96 14.84 -16.40
C GLY A 188 -8.21 15.04 -17.72
N GLY A 189 -7.52 16.17 -17.86
CA GLY A 189 -6.61 16.46 -18.97
C GLY A 189 -5.23 15.84 -18.80
N ASP A 190 -4.27 16.34 -19.58
CA ASP A 190 -2.86 15.94 -19.45
C ASP A 190 -2.29 16.46 -18.11
N PRO A 191 -1.37 15.69 -17.47
CA PRO A 191 -0.74 16.12 -16.23
C PRO A 191 -0.05 17.47 -16.36
N ILE A 192 -0.18 18.30 -15.34
CA ILE A 192 0.37 19.66 -15.28
C ILE A 192 1.79 19.59 -14.76
N LEU A 193 2.78 20.00 -15.57
CA LEU A 193 4.17 20.08 -15.14
C LEU A 193 4.32 21.14 -14.04
N LEU A 194 4.82 20.73 -12.89
CA LEU A 194 5.12 21.63 -11.77
C LEU A 194 6.60 22.00 -11.73
N ASP A 195 7.50 21.03 -11.88
CA ASP A 195 8.94 21.26 -11.77
C ASP A 195 9.74 20.16 -12.46
N GLN A 196 11.01 20.46 -12.77
CA GLN A 196 11.98 19.52 -13.36
C GLN A 196 13.37 19.80 -12.80
N SER A 197 14.11 18.74 -12.48
CA SER A 197 15.53 18.88 -12.11
C SER A 197 16.40 19.32 -13.30
N ASP A 198 17.52 19.95 -12.99
CA ASP A 198 18.54 20.35 -13.97
C ASP A 198 19.24 19.13 -14.62
#